data_2df97eadae22b1ba945133c18d099f02
#
_entry.id   2df97eadae22b1ba945133c18d099f02
#
_cell.length_a   1.000
_cell.length_b   1.000
_cell.length_c   1.000
_cell.angle_alpha   90.00
_cell.angle_beta   90.00
_cell.angle_gamma   90.00
#
_symmetry.space_group_name_H-M   'P 1'
#
loop_
_entity.id
_entity.type
_entity.pdbx_description
1 polymer ?
#
loop_
_entity_poly.entity_id
_entity_poly.type
_entity_poly.pdbx_seq_one_letter_code
_entity_poly.pdbx_strand_id
1 'polypeptide(L)'
;MFPKQEYFVGNIMDYYIQKGMVDEGLAQINKLLATSETPYYLYVKGILLYEKKQYDDAVAIFNKIISNNGDLVAEAYSKIGDCYFFPAQIIVEENAKLAIDDPKYNENENKIKELYEKAKPYYEKAKELKPDNKALWGNYLLNIYWKLNRAEYDSLEKELGY
;
A
#
# COMPACT_ATOMS: atom_id res chain seq x y z
N MET A 1 -12.42 12.46 -14.13
CA MET A 1 -13.31 11.46 -14.78
C MET A 1 -12.40 10.56 -15.60
N PHE A 2 -12.23 9.32 -15.18
CA PHE A 2 -11.37 8.37 -15.92
C PHE A 2 -11.98 8.13 -17.32
N PRO A 3 -11.15 8.08 -18.36
CA PRO A 3 -11.62 7.68 -19.68
C PRO A 3 -12.38 6.34 -19.59
N LYS A 4 -13.41 6.16 -20.41
CA LYS A 4 -14.21 4.91 -20.41
C LYS A 4 -13.35 3.64 -20.47
N GLN A 5 -12.22 3.72 -21.15
CA GLN A 5 -11.26 2.63 -21.31
C GLN A 5 -10.56 2.26 -19.97
N GLU A 6 -10.18 3.24 -19.17
CA GLU A 6 -9.54 2.99 -17.86
C GLU A 6 -10.52 2.35 -16.87
N TYR A 7 -11.76 2.82 -16.83
CA TYR A 7 -12.81 2.18 -16.04
C TYR A 7 -13.02 0.70 -16.41
N PHE A 8 -13.00 0.39 -17.72
CA PHE A 8 -13.15 -0.98 -18.19
C PHE A 8 -11.96 -1.86 -17.83
N VAL A 9 -10.74 -1.33 -17.91
CA VAL A 9 -9.52 -2.02 -17.51
C VAL A 9 -9.54 -2.32 -16.00
N GLY A 10 -9.96 -1.36 -15.17
CA GLY A 10 -10.08 -1.57 -13.72
C GLY A 10 -10.97 -2.76 -13.38
N ASN A 11 -12.19 -2.79 -13.93
CA ASN A 11 -13.16 -3.88 -13.68
C ASN A 11 -12.63 -5.27 -14.14
N ILE A 12 -11.92 -5.31 -15.27
CA ILE A 12 -11.30 -6.56 -15.74
C ILE A 12 -10.19 -7.01 -14.79
N MET A 13 -9.36 -6.08 -14.30
CA MET A 13 -8.29 -6.43 -13.37
C MET A 13 -8.82 -6.86 -12.01
N ASP A 14 -9.87 -6.23 -11.51
CA ASP A 14 -10.58 -6.68 -10.30
C ASP A 14 -11.11 -8.11 -10.47
N TYR A 15 -11.66 -8.43 -11.64
CA TYR A 15 -12.07 -9.81 -11.95
C TYR A 15 -10.90 -10.79 -11.89
N TYR A 16 -9.74 -10.46 -12.47
CA TYR A 16 -8.56 -11.34 -12.40
C TYR A 16 -8.10 -11.54 -10.95
N ILE A 17 -8.08 -10.48 -10.14
CA ILE A 17 -7.71 -10.57 -8.72
C ILE A 17 -8.69 -11.48 -7.97
N GLN A 18 -9.99 -11.26 -8.11
CA GLN A 18 -11.02 -12.05 -7.43
C GLN A 18 -11.00 -13.54 -7.82
N LYS A 19 -10.57 -13.85 -9.04
CA LYS A 19 -10.45 -15.25 -9.53
C LYS A 19 -9.09 -15.86 -9.24
N GLY A 20 -8.15 -15.12 -8.63
CA GLY A 20 -6.78 -15.59 -8.42
C GLY A 20 -5.94 -15.71 -9.70
N MET A 21 -6.40 -15.09 -10.80
CA MET A 21 -5.76 -15.10 -12.12
C MET A 21 -4.83 -13.90 -12.31
N VAL A 22 -4.00 -13.61 -11.30
CA VAL A 22 -3.19 -12.39 -11.28
C VAL A 22 -2.12 -12.39 -12.38
N ASP A 23 -1.60 -13.57 -12.76
CA ASP A 23 -0.61 -13.67 -13.84
C ASP A 23 -1.19 -13.32 -15.20
N GLU A 24 -2.42 -13.74 -15.47
CA GLU A 24 -3.16 -13.36 -16.69
C GLU A 24 -3.45 -11.85 -16.68
N GLY A 25 -3.83 -11.30 -15.54
CA GLY A 25 -3.99 -9.85 -15.37
C GLY A 25 -2.69 -9.09 -15.68
N LEU A 26 -1.55 -9.56 -15.16
CA LEU A 26 -0.23 -8.98 -15.46
C LEU A 26 0.13 -9.08 -16.93
N ALA A 27 -0.17 -10.20 -17.58
CA ALA A 27 0.07 -10.34 -19.01
C ALA A 27 -0.76 -9.34 -19.84
N GLN A 28 -2.01 -9.10 -19.47
CA GLN A 28 -2.88 -8.15 -20.16
C GLN A 28 -2.44 -6.69 -19.92
N ILE A 29 -2.16 -6.30 -18.66
CA ILE A 29 -1.73 -4.93 -18.38
C ILE A 29 -0.39 -4.60 -19.05
N ASN A 30 0.53 -5.57 -19.16
CA ASN A 30 1.79 -5.40 -19.86
C ASN A 30 1.58 -5.14 -21.36
N LYS A 31 0.60 -5.77 -22.02
CA LYS A 31 0.23 -5.47 -23.41
C LYS A 31 -0.28 -4.04 -23.58
N LEU A 32 -1.11 -3.59 -22.63
CA LEU A 32 -1.62 -2.20 -22.65
C LEU A 32 -0.47 -1.19 -22.45
N LEU A 33 0.41 -1.45 -21.50
CA LEU A 33 1.59 -0.61 -21.24
C LEU A 33 2.56 -0.54 -22.43
N ALA A 34 2.66 -1.60 -23.24
CA ALA A 34 3.45 -1.59 -24.46
C ALA A 34 2.89 -0.65 -25.55
N THR A 35 1.60 -0.33 -25.50
CA THR A 35 0.94 0.58 -26.45
C THR A 35 0.81 2.00 -25.90
N SER A 36 0.61 2.15 -24.59
CA SER A 36 0.44 3.45 -23.93
C SER A 36 0.80 3.32 -22.45
N GLU A 37 1.84 4.02 -22.02
CA GLU A 37 2.23 4.06 -20.61
C GLU A 37 1.48 5.22 -19.93
N THR A 38 0.32 4.91 -19.34
CA THR A 38 -0.44 5.86 -18.53
C THR A 38 -0.20 5.64 -17.04
N PRO A 39 -0.31 6.68 -16.18
CA PRO A 39 -0.25 6.52 -14.71
C PRO A 39 -1.25 5.50 -14.20
N TYR A 40 -2.43 5.42 -14.79
CA TYR A 40 -3.47 4.46 -14.42
C TYR A 40 -3.06 3.02 -14.71
N TYR A 41 -2.49 2.73 -15.89
CA TYR A 41 -2.02 1.38 -16.21
C TYR A 41 -0.83 0.95 -15.35
N LEU A 42 0.07 1.88 -15.03
CA LEU A 42 1.13 1.63 -14.05
C LEU A 42 0.54 1.32 -12.67
N TYR A 43 -0.46 2.10 -12.23
CA TYR A 43 -1.12 1.87 -10.96
C TYR A 43 -1.76 0.48 -10.87
N VAL A 44 -2.50 0.07 -11.91
CA VAL A 44 -3.09 -1.26 -12.00
C VAL A 44 -2.02 -2.35 -11.97
N LYS A 45 -0.91 -2.17 -12.71
CA LYS A 45 0.23 -3.12 -12.65
C LYS A 45 0.81 -3.23 -11.25
N GLY A 46 0.99 -2.10 -10.56
CA GLY A 46 1.48 -2.07 -9.18
C GLY A 46 0.57 -2.85 -8.23
N ILE A 47 -0.76 -2.70 -8.36
CA ILE A 47 -1.75 -3.48 -7.59
C ILE A 47 -1.62 -4.99 -7.86
N LEU A 48 -1.52 -5.41 -9.12
CA LEU A 48 -1.38 -6.82 -9.45
C LEU A 48 -0.08 -7.43 -8.89
N LEU A 49 1.02 -6.69 -8.92
CA LEU A 49 2.28 -7.11 -8.31
C LEU A 49 2.16 -7.21 -6.78
N TYR A 50 1.48 -6.25 -6.16
CA TYR A 50 1.18 -6.27 -4.73
C TYR A 50 0.36 -7.52 -4.35
N GLU A 51 -0.69 -7.86 -5.10
CA GLU A 51 -1.52 -9.07 -4.88
C GLU A 51 -0.68 -10.36 -4.99
N LYS A 52 0.34 -10.37 -5.86
CA LYS A 52 1.33 -11.46 -5.94
C LYS A 52 2.34 -11.45 -4.79
N LYS A 53 2.28 -10.48 -3.87
CA LYS A 53 3.28 -10.26 -2.81
C LYS A 53 4.68 -9.95 -3.36
N GLN A 54 4.78 -9.51 -4.61
CA GLN A 54 6.00 -8.97 -5.22
C GLN A 54 6.16 -7.50 -4.84
N TYR A 55 6.35 -7.24 -3.54
CA TYR A 55 6.29 -5.90 -2.97
C TYR A 55 7.37 -4.96 -3.52
N ASP A 56 8.60 -5.44 -3.71
CA ASP A 56 9.68 -4.61 -4.25
C ASP A 56 9.40 -4.17 -5.70
N ASP A 57 8.87 -5.08 -6.53
CA ASP A 57 8.45 -4.76 -7.89
C ASP A 57 7.27 -3.78 -7.90
N ALA A 58 6.30 -3.95 -7.01
CA ALA A 58 5.17 -3.04 -6.85
C ALA A 58 5.66 -1.63 -6.47
N VAL A 59 6.56 -1.52 -5.49
CA VAL A 59 7.20 -0.26 -5.08
C VAL A 59 7.92 0.42 -6.26
N ALA A 60 8.65 -0.35 -7.06
CA ALA A 60 9.33 0.18 -8.24
C ALA A 60 8.34 0.77 -9.27
N ILE A 61 7.19 0.11 -9.48
CA ILE A 61 6.14 0.62 -10.39
C ILE A 61 5.45 1.87 -9.81
N PHE A 62 5.10 1.88 -8.51
CA PHE A 62 4.50 3.07 -7.89
C PHE A 62 5.46 4.27 -7.89
N ASN A 63 6.76 4.05 -7.71
CA ASN A 63 7.77 5.11 -7.83
C ASN A 63 7.82 5.74 -9.23
N LYS A 64 7.54 5.00 -10.30
CA LYS A 64 7.40 5.59 -11.65
C LYS A 64 6.25 6.58 -11.71
N ILE A 65 5.10 6.28 -11.06
CA ILE A 65 3.96 7.21 -11.00
C ILE A 65 4.36 8.48 -10.25
N ILE A 66 5.05 8.35 -9.12
CA ILE A 66 5.52 9.48 -8.31
C ILE A 66 6.49 10.36 -9.12
N SER A 67 7.41 9.76 -9.86
CA SER A 67 8.40 10.48 -10.68
C SER A 67 7.75 11.28 -11.82
N ASN A 68 6.61 10.82 -12.34
CA ASN A 68 5.88 11.52 -13.40
C ASN A 68 5.05 12.71 -12.88
N ASN A 69 4.93 12.88 -11.55
CA ASN A 69 4.30 14.00 -10.86
C ASN A 69 2.90 14.38 -11.42
N GLY A 70 2.11 13.38 -11.79
CA GLY A 70 0.76 13.53 -12.34
C GLY A 70 -0.32 13.09 -11.36
N ASP A 71 -1.46 12.69 -11.91
CA ASP A 71 -2.54 12.08 -11.15
C ASP A 71 -2.08 10.78 -10.47
N LEU A 72 -2.74 10.36 -9.40
CA LEU A 72 -2.48 9.15 -8.63
C LEU A 72 -1.18 9.14 -7.78
N VAL A 73 -0.48 10.27 -7.63
CA VAL A 73 0.74 10.35 -6.82
C VAL A 73 0.45 10.05 -5.34
N ALA A 74 -0.62 10.58 -4.78
CA ALA A 74 -1.00 10.31 -3.40
C ALA A 74 -1.41 8.84 -3.20
N GLU A 75 -2.14 8.28 -4.16
CA GLU A 75 -2.51 6.87 -4.19
C GLU A 75 -1.27 5.96 -4.30
N ALA A 76 -0.30 6.34 -5.14
CA ALA A 76 0.95 5.61 -5.28
C ALA A 76 1.75 5.61 -3.96
N TYR A 77 1.83 6.76 -3.27
CA TYR A 77 2.43 6.80 -1.93
C TYR A 77 1.72 5.89 -0.95
N SER A 78 0.38 5.94 -0.88
CA SER A 78 -0.41 5.05 -0.03
C SER A 78 -0.11 3.58 -0.33
N LYS A 79 -0.05 3.19 -1.61
CA LYS A 79 0.22 1.80 -2.02
C LYS A 79 1.66 1.34 -1.72
N ILE A 80 2.64 2.23 -1.75
CA ILE A 80 3.99 1.90 -1.26
C ILE A 80 3.94 1.67 0.26
N GLY A 81 3.20 2.50 1.00
CA GLY A 81 2.93 2.27 2.42
C GLY A 81 2.34 0.88 2.67
N ASP A 82 1.35 0.47 1.88
CA ASP A 82 0.70 -0.85 1.95
C ASP A 82 1.73 -2.00 1.77
N CYS A 83 2.73 -1.83 0.88
CA CYS A 83 3.77 -2.84 0.63
C CYS A 83 4.64 -3.14 1.86
N TYR A 84 4.73 -2.23 2.81
CA TYR A 84 5.42 -2.43 4.08
C TYR A 84 4.47 -2.72 5.24
N PHE A 85 3.32 -2.06 5.27
CA PHE A 85 2.34 -2.17 6.35
C PHE A 85 1.72 -3.57 6.45
N PHE A 86 1.21 -4.12 5.35
CA PHE A 86 0.52 -5.41 5.39
C PHE A 86 1.44 -6.61 5.68
N PRO A 87 2.68 -6.68 5.20
CA PRO A 87 3.64 -7.66 5.70
C PRO A 87 3.87 -7.58 7.22
N ALA A 88 3.88 -6.37 7.80
CA ALA A 88 3.96 -6.22 9.24
C ALA A 88 2.71 -6.76 9.95
N GLN A 89 1.51 -6.53 9.40
CA GLN A 89 0.25 -7.06 9.96
C GLN A 89 0.25 -8.60 10.00
N ILE A 90 0.78 -9.26 8.99
CA ILE A 90 0.93 -10.73 8.98
C ILE A 90 1.79 -11.17 10.17
N ILE A 91 2.90 -10.48 10.42
CA ILE A 91 3.78 -10.79 11.56
C ILE A 91 3.08 -10.49 12.90
N VAL A 92 2.27 -9.42 12.99
CA VAL A 92 1.45 -9.12 14.18
C VAL A 92 0.51 -10.27 14.49
N GLU A 93 -0.19 -10.81 13.47
CA GLU A 93 -1.10 -11.95 13.63
C GLU A 93 -0.38 -13.24 14.05
N GLU A 94 0.83 -13.46 13.53
CA GLU A 94 1.67 -14.58 13.95
C GLU A 94 2.14 -14.40 15.40
N ASN A 95 2.58 -13.19 15.75
CA ASN A 95 3.10 -12.86 17.08
C ASN A 95 2.04 -12.99 18.18
N ALA A 96 0.78 -12.68 17.86
CA ALA A 96 -0.35 -12.84 18.78
C ALA A 96 -0.60 -14.30 19.25
N LYS A 97 0.00 -15.28 18.55
CA LYS A 97 -0.10 -16.71 18.86
C LYS A 97 1.09 -17.22 19.67
N LEU A 98 2.14 -16.41 19.84
CA LEU A 98 3.35 -16.78 20.58
C LEU A 98 3.23 -16.40 22.06
N ALA A 99 3.91 -17.13 22.92
CA ALA A 99 4.11 -16.71 24.31
C ALA A 99 5.08 -15.51 24.35
N ILE A 100 4.90 -14.61 25.32
CA ILE A 100 5.72 -13.38 25.43
C ILE A 100 7.20 -13.69 25.69
N ASP A 101 7.49 -14.83 26.32
CA ASP A 101 8.83 -15.32 26.60
C ASP A 101 9.43 -16.15 25.44
N ASP A 102 8.70 -16.36 24.35
CA ASP A 102 9.23 -16.98 23.15
C ASP A 102 10.30 -16.05 22.51
N PRO A 103 11.52 -16.52 22.24
CA PRO A 103 12.56 -15.73 21.58
C PRO A 103 12.10 -15.10 20.27
N LYS A 104 11.25 -15.79 19.51
CA LYS A 104 10.68 -15.32 18.24
C LYS A 104 9.75 -14.11 18.42
N TYR A 105 9.11 -13.99 19.61
CA TYR A 105 8.23 -12.86 19.90
C TYR A 105 8.97 -11.52 19.77
N ASN A 106 10.13 -11.39 20.40
CA ASN A 106 10.92 -10.17 20.37
C ASN A 106 11.53 -9.91 18.98
N GLU A 107 11.94 -10.95 18.27
CA GLU A 107 12.41 -10.83 16.88
C GLU A 107 11.32 -10.26 15.98
N ASN A 108 10.11 -10.81 16.07
CA ASN A 108 8.94 -10.35 15.34
C ASN A 108 8.58 -8.90 15.68
N GLU A 109 8.60 -8.52 16.98
CA GLU A 109 8.35 -7.14 17.42
C GLU A 109 9.32 -6.14 16.77
N ASN A 110 10.59 -6.49 16.67
CA ASN A 110 11.59 -5.64 16.01
C ASN A 110 11.31 -5.53 14.51
N LYS A 111 10.95 -6.62 13.86
CA LYS A 111 10.62 -6.65 12.43
C LYS A 111 9.34 -5.85 12.11
N ILE A 112 8.32 -5.95 12.96
CA ILE A 112 7.10 -5.14 12.86
C ILE A 112 7.45 -3.65 12.92
N LYS A 113 8.25 -3.24 13.91
CA LYS A 113 8.67 -1.84 14.07
C LYS A 113 9.45 -1.35 12.85
N GLU A 114 10.40 -2.14 12.34
CA GLU A 114 11.17 -1.80 11.14
C GLU A 114 10.26 -1.58 9.92
N LEU A 115 9.30 -2.46 9.69
CA LEU A 115 8.36 -2.35 8.57
C LEU A 115 7.43 -1.13 8.73
N TYR A 116 6.97 -0.83 9.94
CA TYR A 116 6.16 0.35 10.20
C TYR A 116 6.96 1.65 10.03
N GLU A 117 8.23 1.69 10.47
CA GLU A 117 9.11 2.85 10.20
C GLU A 117 9.32 3.06 8.69
N LYS A 118 9.38 1.98 7.90
CA LYS A 118 9.42 2.08 6.44
C LYS A 118 8.10 2.57 5.83
N ALA A 119 6.96 2.10 6.33
CA ALA A 119 5.64 2.48 5.83
C ALA A 119 5.27 3.95 6.13
N LYS A 120 5.64 4.42 7.33
CA LYS A 120 5.26 5.71 7.89
C LYS A 120 5.42 6.89 6.93
N PRO A 121 6.60 7.17 6.35
CA PRO A 121 6.83 8.36 5.53
C PRO A 121 5.96 8.37 4.26
N TYR A 122 5.56 7.21 3.76
CA TYR A 122 4.71 7.09 2.58
C TYR A 122 3.27 7.49 2.89
N TYR A 123 2.72 7.06 4.02
CA TYR A 123 1.38 7.49 4.43
C TYR A 123 1.36 8.96 4.87
N GLU A 124 2.42 9.47 5.51
CA GLU A 124 2.56 10.90 5.82
C GLU A 124 2.55 11.73 4.53
N LYS A 125 3.22 11.26 3.47
CA LYS A 125 3.22 11.94 2.18
C LYS A 125 1.86 11.85 1.48
N ALA A 126 1.16 10.73 1.58
CA ALA A 126 -0.21 10.61 1.09
C ALA A 126 -1.17 11.57 1.82
N LYS A 127 -1.02 11.72 3.14
CA LYS A 127 -1.74 12.71 3.96
C LYS A 127 -1.46 14.14 3.52
N GLU A 128 -0.18 14.50 3.33
CA GLU A 128 0.23 15.84 2.88
C GLU A 128 -0.43 16.20 1.53
N LEU A 129 -0.47 15.23 0.59
CA LEU A 129 -0.99 15.46 -0.75
C LEU A 129 -2.53 15.44 -0.81
N LYS A 130 -3.19 14.63 -0.02
CA LYS A 130 -4.66 14.48 0.03
C LYS A 130 -5.16 14.34 1.46
N PRO A 131 -5.11 15.43 2.26
CA PRO A 131 -5.49 15.39 3.69
C PRO A 131 -6.95 14.98 3.90
N ASP A 132 -7.85 15.36 3.00
CA ASP A 132 -9.28 15.03 3.09
C ASP A 132 -9.59 13.57 2.75
N ASN A 133 -8.72 12.90 2.02
CA ASN A 133 -8.89 11.49 1.67
C ASN A 133 -8.27 10.56 2.73
N LYS A 134 -8.88 10.55 3.92
CA LYS A 134 -8.43 9.76 5.07
C LYS A 134 -8.29 8.26 4.78
N ALA A 135 -8.96 7.75 3.75
CA ALA A 135 -8.85 6.34 3.34
C ALA A 135 -7.44 5.96 2.87
N LEU A 136 -6.66 6.92 2.37
CA LEU A 136 -5.29 6.67 1.89
C LEU A 136 -4.25 6.56 3.02
N TRP A 137 -4.53 7.07 4.22
CA TRP A 137 -3.50 7.22 5.24
C TRP A 137 -4.00 7.08 6.69
N GLY A 138 -5.27 7.39 6.98
CA GLY A 138 -5.76 7.63 8.33
C GLY A 138 -5.52 6.47 9.29
N ASN A 139 -6.21 5.34 9.10
CA ASN A 139 -6.09 4.18 9.97
C ASN A 139 -4.68 3.56 9.95
N TYR A 140 -3.97 3.65 8.85
CA TYR A 140 -2.61 3.14 8.73
C TYR A 140 -1.65 3.93 9.63
N LEU A 141 -1.66 5.27 9.53
CA LEU A 141 -0.85 6.13 10.40
C LEU A 141 -1.22 5.97 11.87
N LEU A 142 -2.52 5.86 12.18
CA LEU A 142 -2.96 5.67 13.55
C LEU A 142 -2.35 4.39 14.16
N ASN A 143 -2.43 3.26 13.44
CA ASN A 143 -1.83 2.00 13.86
C ASN A 143 -0.30 2.09 14.01
N ILE A 144 0.36 2.74 13.04
CA ILE A 144 1.81 2.93 13.05
C ILE A 144 2.23 3.78 14.25
N TYR A 145 1.58 4.92 14.48
CA TYR A 145 1.90 5.81 15.59
C TYR A 145 1.68 5.15 16.94
N TRP A 146 0.57 4.41 17.10
CA TRP A 146 0.32 3.63 18.30
C TRP A 146 1.43 2.61 18.55
N LYS A 147 1.75 1.78 17.54
CA LYS A 147 2.76 0.72 17.68
C LYS A 147 4.17 1.24 17.92
N LEU A 148 4.51 2.38 17.31
CA LEU A 148 5.80 3.03 17.47
C LEU A 148 5.87 4.00 18.67
N ASN A 149 4.80 4.10 19.46
CA ASN A 149 4.67 5.02 20.60
C ASN A 149 5.00 6.48 20.22
N ARG A 150 4.40 6.97 19.13
CA ARG A 150 4.64 8.32 18.62
C ARG A 150 3.76 9.34 19.35
N ALA A 151 4.34 10.52 19.63
CA ALA A 151 3.62 11.62 20.28
C ALA A 151 2.45 12.16 19.44
N GLU A 152 2.51 11.93 18.13
CA GLU A 152 1.47 12.33 17.18
C GLU A 152 0.18 11.49 17.26
N TYR A 153 0.18 10.37 17.97
CA TYR A 153 -0.97 9.46 18.07
C TYR A 153 -2.24 10.19 18.55
N ASP A 154 -2.19 10.84 19.71
CA ASP A 154 -3.36 11.49 20.32
C ASP A 154 -3.94 12.62 19.43
N SER A 155 -3.06 13.34 18.72
CA SER A 155 -3.48 14.40 17.80
C SER A 155 -4.17 13.80 16.57
N LEU A 156 -3.62 12.71 16.05
CA LEU A 156 -4.17 12.03 14.87
C LEU A 156 -5.51 11.35 15.18
N GLU A 157 -5.63 10.73 16.36
CA GLU A 157 -6.86 10.10 16.83
C GLU A 157 -8.01 11.10 16.84
N LYS A 158 -7.79 12.30 17.41
CA LYS A 158 -8.77 13.39 17.40
C LYS A 158 -9.09 13.90 16.00
N GLU A 159 -8.09 14.04 15.13
CA GLU A 159 -8.27 14.47 13.73
C GLU A 159 -9.15 13.47 12.95
N LEU A 160 -9.05 12.20 13.26
CA LEU A 160 -9.84 11.14 12.64
C LEU A 160 -11.26 11.04 13.21
N GLY A 161 -11.50 11.61 14.40
CA GLY A 161 -12.82 11.64 15.05
C GLY A 161 -13.08 10.47 15.99
N TYR A 162 -12.02 9.89 16.57
CA TYR A 162 -12.09 8.86 17.62
C TYR A 162 -12.06 9.48 19.03
#